data_91e2781bbf8ad6e4062e3f244914920e
#
_entry.id   91e2781bbf8ad6e4062e3f244914920e
#
_cell.length_a   1.000
_cell.length_b   1.000
_cell.length_c   1.000
_cell.angle_alpha   90.00
_cell.angle_beta   90.00
_cell.angle_gamma   90.00
#
_symmetry.space_group_name_H-M   'P 1'
#
loop_
_entity.id
_entity.type
_entity.pdbx_description
1 polymer ?
#
loop_
_entity_poly.entity_id
_entity_poly.type
_entity_poly.pdbx_seq_one_letter_code
_entity_poly.pdbx_strand_id
1 'polypeptide(L)'
;MRQIFTDMPTGFAQYSAFDLTAVRGCRTHKAQRYNLRFGVSFMRLIGKALTFDDVLLVPAFSQILPKNTLLGTQFSKNIRLNLPLVSAAMDTVTEARLAIAIAQEGGIGIVHKNLTPQEQAAHVAKVKRYESGVVRDPVVITPEHTVLQMVELSEQLGISGFPVCDGGKVVGIVTSRDLRFETRYDVKAHQIMTPRDKLITVKEGTSAAEAKALLNKHKLERLLVVNDAFELKGLITVKDITKQTNFPNAARDAAGRLRVGAAVGVGEGTEERVEALVRAGVDAIVVDTAHGHSHGVIERVRWVKRNYPDVDVIGGNIATGAAALALVDAGADAVKVGIGPGSICTTRIVAGVGVPQIMAIDSVATALRGTGVPLIADGGIRYSGDIAKAIAAGAGTVMMGGMFAGTEEAPGEVILFQGRSYKSYRGMGSIGAMQQGSADRYFQESSTGNPNADKLVPEGIEGRVPYKGSMVTIIYQMAGGLRASMGYCGCATLDDMRNLAEFVEITTAGIRESHVHDVQITKEAPNYRAD
;
A
#
# COMPACT_ATOMS: atom_id res chain seq x y z
N MET A 1 65.76 -4.66 -29.19
CA MET A 1 66.41 -5.97 -29.38
C MET A 1 65.40 -6.92 -29.99
N ARG A 2 65.68 -7.27 -31.24
CA ARG A 2 64.96 -8.26 -32.05
C ARG A 2 65.28 -9.68 -31.57
N GLN A 3 64.43 -10.61 -31.97
CA GLN A 3 64.50 -12.07 -31.84
C GLN A 3 63.86 -12.55 -30.52
N ILE A 4 62.71 -13.22 -30.60
CA ILE A 4 62.51 -14.63 -30.98
C ILE A 4 61.04 -14.81 -31.40
N PHE A 5 60.79 -15.09 -32.68
CA PHE A 5 59.59 -15.71 -33.20
C PHE A 5 60.01 -16.62 -34.35
N THR A 6 60.09 -17.87 -34.09
CA THR A 6 60.02 -18.94 -35.10
C THR A 6 59.43 -20.18 -34.44
N ASP A 7 58.52 -20.82 -35.18
CA ASP A 7 57.94 -22.13 -34.99
C ASP A 7 56.56 -22.20 -34.33
N MET A 8 55.53 -22.03 -35.16
CA MET A 8 54.27 -22.74 -35.02
C MET A 8 53.87 -23.37 -36.37
N PRO A 9 53.39 -24.65 -36.39
CA PRO A 9 53.07 -25.36 -37.62
C PRO A 9 51.73 -24.89 -38.21
N THR A 10 51.75 -24.79 -39.52
CA THR A 10 50.61 -24.58 -40.43
C THR A 10 49.70 -25.81 -40.44
N GLY A 11 48.44 -25.65 -40.14
CA GLY A 11 47.45 -26.67 -40.38
C GLY A 11 46.09 -26.42 -39.76
N PHE A 12 45.31 -25.51 -40.34
CA PHE A 12 43.85 -25.60 -40.30
C PHE A 12 43.27 -24.99 -41.56
N ALA A 13 42.90 -25.86 -42.46
CA ALA A 13 42.13 -25.58 -43.65
C ALA A 13 40.62 -25.70 -43.34
N GLN A 14 39.86 -24.77 -43.92
CA GLN A 14 38.49 -24.92 -44.42
C GLN A 14 37.39 -25.33 -43.45
N TYR A 15 36.58 -24.35 -43.01
CA TYR A 15 35.14 -24.51 -43.00
C TYR A 15 34.48 -23.31 -43.71
N SER A 16 33.67 -23.65 -44.69
CA SER A 16 32.98 -22.85 -45.67
C SER A 16 31.94 -21.93 -45.08
N ALA A 17 31.77 -20.81 -45.76
CA ALA A 17 30.71 -19.82 -45.57
C ALA A 17 29.31 -20.47 -45.51
N PHE A 18 28.56 -20.16 -44.46
CA PHE A 18 27.11 -20.32 -44.45
C PHE A 18 26.44 -19.02 -44.92
N ASP A 19 25.65 -19.21 -45.96
CA ASP A 19 24.88 -18.19 -46.68
C ASP A 19 23.80 -17.57 -45.79
N LEU A 20 23.89 -16.27 -45.54
CA LEU A 20 22.95 -15.46 -44.76
C LEU A 20 22.00 -14.69 -45.68
N THR A 21 21.25 -15.38 -46.51
CA THR A 21 20.18 -14.78 -47.30
C THR A 21 18.84 -15.50 -47.12
N ALA A 22 18.26 -15.48 -45.94
CA ALA A 22 16.81 -15.70 -45.78
C ALA A 22 16.36 -15.43 -44.35
N VAL A 23 16.21 -14.15 -43.92
CA VAL A 23 15.14 -13.69 -43.04
C VAL A 23 14.98 -12.18 -43.25
N ARG A 24 14.20 -11.81 -44.24
CA ARG A 24 13.59 -10.46 -44.28
C ARG A 24 12.29 -10.52 -43.50
N GLY A 25 12.20 -9.75 -42.45
CA GLY A 25 10.91 -9.42 -41.87
C GLY A 25 10.84 -9.41 -40.35
N CYS A 26 11.64 -8.58 -39.67
CA CYS A 26 11.24 -8.09 -38.35
C CYS A 26 11.89 -6.71 -38.11
N ARG A 27 11.03 -5.70 -37.90
CA ARG A 27 11.45 -4.29 -37.75
C ARG A 27 12.11 -4.08 -36.40
N THR A 28 13.33 -3.63 -36.47
CA THR A 28 14.05 -2.63 -35.64
C THR A 28 13.62 -2.44 -34.19
N HIS A 29 14.24 -3.17 -33.27
CA HIS A 29 14.69 -2.62 -32.00
C HIS A 29 16.19 -2.38 -32.08
N LYS A 30 16.64 -1.15 -31.73
CA LYS A 30 18.05 -0.82 -31.61
C LYS A 30 18.69 -1.73 -30.57
N ALA A 31 19.22 -2.85 -31.02
CA ALA A 31 20.13 -3.64 -30.22
C ALA A 31 21.40 -2.80 -30.01
N GLN A 32 21.65 -2.38 -28.78
CA GLN A 32 22.95 -1.88 -28.37
C GLN A 32 23.97 -2.95 -28.73
N ARG A 33 24.88 -2.63 -29.66
CA ARG A 33 25.95 -3.53 -30.10
C ARG A 33 26.88 -3.78 -28.92
N TYR A 34 26.69 -4.89 -28.23
CA TYR A 34 27.74 -5.43 -27.37
C TYR A 34 28.87 -5.94 -28.26
N ASN A 35 30.06 -5.39 -28.09
CA ASN A 35 31.28 -5.90 -28.71
C ASN A 35 31.53 -7.34 -28.20
N LEU A 36 31.08 -8.32 -28.94
CA LEU A 36 31.45 -9.72 -28.73
C LEU A 36 32.96 -9.89 -29.05
N ARG A 37 33.83 -9.58 -28.11
CA ARG A 37 35.16 -10.16 -28.07
C ARG A 37 34.99 -11.61 -27.62
N PHE A 38 35.40 -12.55 -28.45
CA PHE A 38 35.50 -13.96 -28.13
C PHE A 38 36.51 -14.19 -26.99
N GLY A 39 36.08 -13.99 -25.76
CA GLY A 39 36.67 -14.52 -24.55
C GLY A 39 35.54 -15.21 -23.84
N VAL A 40 35.73 -16.44 -23.39
CA VAL A 40 34.74 -17.17 -22.59
C VAL A 40 34.56 -16.41 -21.28
N SER A 41 33.67 -15.41 -21.28
CA SER A 41 33.27 -14.74 -20.04
C SER A 41 32.24 -15.62 -19.34
N PHE A 42 32.62 -16.21 -18.23
CA PHE A 42 31.69 -16.96 -17.37
C PHE A 42 30.65 -16.08 -16.69
N MET A 43 30.89 -14.75 -16.64
CA MET A 43 29.99 -13.76 -16.03
C MET A 43 29.14 -13.05 -17.09
N ARG A 44 27.79 -13.13 -16.95
CA ARG A 44 26.82 -12.41 -17.80
C ARG A 44 26.46 -11.09 -17.13
N LEU A 45 27.26 -10.07 -17.28
CA LEU A 45 27.00 -8.74 -16.74
C LEU A 45 26.00 -8.01 -17.64
N ILE A 46 24.82 -7.65 -17.12
CA ILE A 46 23.77 -6.94 -17.85
C ILE A 46 23.91 -5.41 -17.81
N GLY A 47 24.77 -4.87 -16.95
CA GLY A 47 25.06 -3.45 -16.89
C GLY A 47 25.30 -2.92 -15.48
N LYS A 48 25.45 -1.58 -15.39
CA LYS A 48 25.53 -0.83 -14.14
C LYS A 48 24.11 -0.58 -13.62
N ALA A 49 23.90 -0.73 -12.33
CA ALA A 49 22.61 -0.52 -11.68
C ALA A 49 22.67 0.63 -10.67
N LEU A 50 21.67 1.51 -10.69
CA LEU A 50 21.60 2.71 -9.88
C LEU A 50 20.51 2.63 -8.83
N THR A 51 20.77 3.22 -7.65
CA THR A 51 19.78 3.42 -6.59
C THR A 51 19.48 4.91 -6.38
N PHE A 52 18.69 5.26 -5.36
CA PHE A 52 18.29 6.65 -5.12
C PHE A 52 19.48 7.60 -4.86
N ASP A 53 20.53 7.11 -4.21
CA ASP A 53 21.72 7.91 -3.88
C ASP A 53 22.67 8.12 -5.08
N ASP A 54 22.48 7.38 -6.16
CA ASP A 54 23.32 7.50 -7.36
C ASP A 54 22.83 8.54 -8.37
N VAL A 55 21.63 9.12 -8.14
CA VAL A 55 21.00 10.03 -9.10
C VAL A 55 20.38 11.25 -8.42
N LEU A 56 20.31 12.36 -9.16
CA LEU A 56 19.50 13.53 -8.83
C LEU A 56 18.59 13.88 -10.01
N LEU A 57 17.47 14.55 -9.72
CA LEU A 57 16.60 15.14 -10.75
C LEU A 57 17.19 16.49 -11.18
N VAL A 58 17.20 16.72 -12.49
CA VAL A 58 17.70 17.97 -13.07
C VAL A 58 16.60 19.04 -12.98
N PRO A 59 16.90 20.24 -12.44
CA PRO A 59 15.95 21.34 -12.45
C PRO A 59 15.63 21.78 -13.88
N ALA A 60 14.35 22.09 -14.14
CA ALA A 60 13.88 22.55 -15.43
C ALA A 60 13.18 23.91 -15.32
N PHE A 61 12.92 24.56 -16.47
CA PHE A 61 12.10 25.77 -16.48
C PHE A 61 10.71 25.47 -15.91
N SER A 62 10.28 26.29 -14.95
CA SER A 62 9.02 26.06 -14.24
C SER A 62 8.17 27.32 -14.13
N GLN A 63 6.89 27.18 -14.42
CA GLN A 63 5.83 28.14 -14.09
C GLN A 63 4.88 27.56 -13.01
N ILE A 64 5.25 26.41 -12.44
CA ILE A 64 4.41 25.65 -11.50
C ILE A 64 4.83 25.95 -10.07
N LEU A 65 3.91 26.45 -9.27
CA LEU A 65 4.12 26.57 -7.83
C LEU A 65 3.79 25.24 -7.13
N PRO A 66 4.55 24.83 -6.10
CA PRO A 66 4.31 23.58 -5.37
C PRO A 66 2.85 23.39 -4.93
N LYS A 67 2.18 24.44 -4.47
CA LYS A 67 0.77 24.40 -4.05
C LYS A 67 -0.23 24.05 -5.16
N ASN A 68 0.15 24.23 -6.42
CA ASN A 68 -0.71 24.02 -7.59
C ASN A 68 -0.50 22.64 -8.22
N THR A 69 0.42 21.83 -7.70
CA THR A 69 0.70 20.49 -8.24
C THR A 69 -0.40 19.48 -7.83
N LEU A 70 -0.68 18.53 -8.73
CA LEU A 70 -1.65 17.47 -8.54
C LEU A 70 -0.95 16.14 -8.28
N LEU A 71 -1.22 15.54 -7.10
CA LEU A 71 -0.58 14.30 -6.66
C LEU A 71 -1.44 13.04 -6.95
N GLY A 72 -2.55 13.19 -7.65
CA GLY A 72 -3.43 12.07 -8.02
C GLY A 72 -2.73 11.11 -8.99
N THR A 73 -2.85 9.81 -8.73
CA THR A 73 -2.13 8.76 -9.48
C THR A 73 -2.91 7.44 -9.52
N GLN A 74 -2.50 6.51 -10.41
CA GLN A 74 -3.01 5.13 -10.45
C GLN A 74 -2.18 4.25 -9.51
N PHE A 75 -2.89 3.56 -8.59
CA PHE A 75 -2.35 2.52 -7.75
C PHE A 75 -2.42 1.15 -8.43
N SER A 76 -3.54 0.89 -9.09
CA SER A 76 -3.81 -0.28 -9.91
C SER A 76 -4.69 0.13 -11.10
N LYS A 77 -5.02 -0.77 -12.01
CA LYS A 77 -5.86 -0.45 -13.19
C LYS A 77 -7.15 0.29 -12.82
N ASN A 78 -7.81 -0.13 -11.74
CA ASN A 78 -9.14 0.38 -11.38
C ASN A 78 -9.14 1.28 -10.13
N ILE A 79 -8.01 1.38 -9.42
CA ILE A 79 -7.90 2.16 -8.19
C ILE A 79 -7.01 3.39 -8.42
N ARG A 80 -7.62 4.57 -8.32
CA ARG A 80 -6.93 5.85 -8.27
C ARG A 80 -6.78 6.33 -6.82
N LEU A 81 -5.62 6.89 -6.49
CA LEU A 81 -5.33 7.53 -5.21
C LEU A 81 -5.12 9.03 -5.41
N ASN A 82 -5.35 9.81 -4.36
CA ASN A 82 -5.10 11.25 -4.34
C ASN A 82 -3.68 11.60 -3.87
N LEU A 83 -3.00 10.64 -3.23
CA LEU A 83 -1.56 10.68 -2.88
C LEU A 83 -0.89 9.39 -3.35
N PRO A 84 0.36 9.45 -3.87
CA PRO A 84 1.08 8.28 -4.35
C PRO A 84 1.70 7.44 -3.21
N LEU A 85 1.07 7.38 -2.04
CA LEU A 85 1.64 6.77 -0.84
C LEU A 85 0.88 5.49 -0.45
N VAL A 86 1.64 4.43 -0.22
CA VAL A 86 1.14 3.11 0.21
C VAL A 86 1.88 2.68 1.47
N SER A 87 1.19 2.18 2.50
CA SER A 87 1.86 1.61 3.66
C SER A 87 2.08 0.11 3.49
N ALA A 88 3.28 -0.35 3.90
CA ALA A 88 3.75 -1.71 3.66
C ALA A 88 2.98 -2.75 4.50
N ALA A 89 2.79 -3.93 3.90
CA ALA A 89 2.13 -5.07 4.52
C ALA A 89 3.04 -5.78 5.54
N MET A 90 3.36 -5.09 6.64
CA MET A 90 4.26 -5.58 7.68
C MET A 90 3.56 -5.51 9.04
N ASP A 91 3.80 -6.49 9.87
CA ASP A 91 3.15 -6.64 11.18
C ASP A 91 3.54 -5.57 12.23
N THR A 92 4.56 -4.77 11.93
CA THR A 92 4.96 -3.58 12.69
C THR A 92 4.62 -2.27 11.97
N VAL A 93 3.82 -2.31 10.89
CA VAL A 93 3.48 -1.13 10.09
C VAL A 93 1.98 -0.97 9.91
N THR A 94 1.30 -1.92 9.25
CA THR A 94 -0.06 -1.68 8.75
C THR A 94 -1.10 -2.63 9.33
N GLU A 95 -1.89 -2.11 10.24
CA GLU A 95 -3.18 -2.63 10.65
C GLU A 95 -4.29 -1.59 10.40
N ALA A 96 -5.51 -1.86 10.87
CA ALA A 96 -6.67 -1.01 10.59
C ALA A 96 -6.47 0.47 10.96
N ARG A 97 -5.80 0.79 12.10
CA ARG A 97 -5.59 2.16 12.55
C ARG A 97 -4.77 2.98 11.55
N LEU A 98 -3.64 2.43 11.11
CA LEU A 98 -2.78 3.08 10.13
C LEU A 98 -3.43 3.07 8.73
N ALA A 99 -4.10 1.97 8.34
CA ALA A 99 -4.81 1.91 7.05
C ALA A 99 -5.93 2.96 6.94
N ILE A 100 -6.65 3.24 8.02
CA ILE A 100 -7.63 4.34 8.09
C ILE A 100 -6.94 5.69 7.88
N ALA A 101 -5.89 5.97 8.65
CA ALA A 101 -5.23 7.26 8.63
C ALA A 101 -4.61 7.58 7.26
N ILE A 102 -3.92 6.61 6.61
CA ILE A 102 -3.35 6.83 5.27
C ILE A 102 -4.45 6.99 4.20
N ALA A 103 -5.56 6.28 4.32
CA ALA A 103 -6.68 6.40 3.39
C ALA A 103 -7.39 7.77 3.53
N GLN A 104 -7.51 8.31 4.73
CA GLN A 104 -8.02 9.66 4.99
C GLN A 104 -7.18 10.74 4.32
N GLU A 105 -5.87 10.57 4.28
CA GLU A 105 -4.93 11.50 3.62
C GLU A 105 -4.86 11.31 2.09
N GLY A 106 -5.46 10.24 1.55
CA GLY A 106 -5.56 10.00 0.10
C GLY A 106 -4.65 8.91 -0.45
N GLY A 107 -3.94 8.18 0.42
CA GLY A 107 -3.16 6.98 0.10
C GLY A 107 -3.95 5.70 0.33
N ILE A 108 -3.25 4.56 0.48
CA ILE A 108 -3.85 3.26 0.79
C ILE A 108 -2.96 2.43 1.72
N GLY A 109 -3.57 1.75 2.70
CA GLY A 109 -2.88 0.81 3.57
C GLY A 109 -3.07 -0.63 3.13
N ILE A 110 -1.97 -1.43 3.21
CA ILE A 110 -2.03 -2.86 2.92
C ILE A 110 -1.89 -3.64 4.24
N VAL A 111 -2.99 -4.26 4.69
CA VAL A 111 -3.01 -5.02 5.94
C VAL A 111 -2.18 -6.29 5.79
N HIS A 112 -1.29 -6.54 6.75
CA HIS A 112 -0.37 -7.69 6.73
C HIS A 112 -1.08 -9.02 6.96
N LYS A 113 -0.42 -10.15 6.59
CA LYS A 113 -0.97 -11.50 6.68
C LYS A 113 -0.55 -12.29 7.94
N ASN A 114 0.32 -11.74 8.81
CA ASN A 114 0.70 -12.35 10.10
C ASN A 114 -0.46 -12.23 11.11
N LEU A 115 -1.62 -12.73 10.72
CA LEU A 115 -2.91 -12.75 11.40
C LEU A 115 -3.66 -13.96 10.88
N THR A 116 -4.62 -14.46 11.63
CA THR A 116 -5.59 -15.42 11.08
C THR A 116 -6.39 -14.78 9.93
N PRO A 117 -6.98 -15.56 9.01
CA PRO A 117 -7.85 -15.01 7.97
C PRO A 117 -8.98 -14.15 8.52
N GLN A 118 -9.57 -14.54 9.64
CA GLN A 118 -10.67 -13.86 10.30
C GLN A 118 -10.23 -12.53 10.93
N GLU A 119 -9.08 -12.48 11.60
CA GLU A 119 -8.53 -11.25 12.18
C GLU A 119 -8.16 -10.26 11.10
N GLN A 120 -7.48 -10.71 10.02
CA GLN A 120 -7.12 -9.84 8.90
C GLN A 120 -8.38 -9.26 8.23
N ALA A 121 -9.41 -10.08 8.01
CA ALA A 121 -10.70 -9.66 7.48
C ALA A 121 -11.40 -8.66 8.42
N ALA A 122 -11.29 -8.84 9.75
CA ALA A 122 -11.83 -7.90 10.74
C ALA A 122 -11.14 -6.52 10.65
N HIS A 123 -9.82 -6.46 10.43
CA HIS A 123 -9.11 -5.21 10.17
C HIS A 123 -9.62 -4.53 8.89
N VAL A 124 -9.78 -5.26 7.79
CA VAL A 124 -10.36 -4.73 6.53
C VAL A 124 -11.76 -4.20 6.77
N ALA A 125 -12.64 -4.99 7.40
CA ALA A 125 -14.00 -4.58 7.70
C ALA A 125 -14.06 -3.33 8.61
N LYS A 126 -13.10 -3.17 9.55
CA LYS A 126 -12.98 -1.97 10.40
C LYS A 126 -12.66 -0.72 9.56
N VAL A 127 -11.76 -0.83 8.58
CA VAL A 127 -11.48 0.29 7.65
C VAL A 127 -12.70 0.62 6.82
N LYS A 128 -13.35 -0.38 6.22
CA LYS A 128 -14.54 -0.17 5.37
C LYS A 128 -15.73 0.45 6.10
N ARG A 129 -15.88 0.18 7.39
CA ARG A 129 -16.94 0.76 8.23
C ARG A 129 -16.62 2.13 8.80
N TYR A 130 -15.35 2.55 8.79
CA TYR A 130 -14.91 3.73 9.53
C TYR A 130 -15.52 5.06 9.03
N GLU A 131 -15.78 5.19 7.71
CA GLU A 131 -16.32 6.42 7.10
C GLU A 131 -17.33 6.11 5.98
N SER A 132 -18.30 5.27 6.26
CA SER A 132 -19.22 4.83 5.21
C SER A 132 -20.28 5.87 4.79
N GLY A 133 -20.23 7.12 5.26
CA GLY A 133 -21.20 8.17 4.94
C GLY A 133 -22.66 7.79 5.22
N VAL A 134 -23.01 6.59 4.76
CA VAL A 134 -24.23 5.84 5.11
C VAL A 134 -23.79 4.46 5.62
N VAL A 135 -24.00 4.18 6.88
CA VAL A 135 -23.84 2.83 7.44
C VAL A 135 -24.92 1.94 6.82
N ARG A 136 -24.59 1.13 5.81
CA ARG A 136 -25.58 0.31 5.06
C ARG A 136 -26.16 -0.84 5.86
N ASP A 137 -25.41 -1.40 6.80
CA ASP A 137 -25.87 -2.45 7.72
C ASP A 137 -25.67 -2.00 9.15
N PRO A 138 -26.51 -1.08 9.66
CA PRO A 138 -26.41 -0.66 11.05
C PRO A 138 -26.83 -1.79 11.96
N VAL A 139 -26.20 -1.86 13.14
CA VAL A 139 -26.65 -2.80 14.18
C VAL A 139 -28.07 -2.42 14.59
N VAL A 140 -29.00 -3.35 14.42
CA VAL A 140 -30.41 -3.17 14.76
C VAL A 140 -30.74 -3.93 16.04
N ILE A 141 -31.75 -3.45 16.75
CA ILE A 141 -32.35 -4.13 17.89
C ILE A 141 -33.84 -4.36 17.63
N THR A 142 -34.42 -5.28 18.36
CA THR A 142 -35.88 -5.49 18.36
C THR A 142 -36.55 -4.64 19.45
N PRO A 143 -37.89 -4.43 19.38
CA PRO A 143 -38.64 -3.74 20.43
C PRO A 143 -38.51 -4.35 21.82
N GLU A 144 -38.14 -5.63 21.88
CA GLU A 144 -38.06 -6.43 23.11
C GLU A 144 -36.68 -6.37 23.80
N HIS A 145 -35.65 -5.78 23.17
CA HIS A 145 -34.33 -5.63 23.80
C HIS A 145 -34.43 -4.75 25.05
N THR A 146 -33.79 -5.20 26.14
CA THR A 146 -33.75 -4.46 27.41
C THR A 146 -32.66 -3.37 27.38
N VAL A 147 -32.81 -2.38 28.28
CA VAL A 147 -31.79 -1.33 28.47
C VAL A 147 -30.42 -1.94 28.77
N LEU A 148 -30.35 -3.02 29.61
CA LEU A 148 -29.10 -3.71 29.91
C LEU A 148 -28.43 -4.22 28.63
N GLN A 149 -29.15 -4.94 27.78
CA GLN A 149 -28.65 -5.48 26.53
C GLN A 149 -28.18 -4.38 25.57
N MET A 150 -28.88 -3.25 25.52
CA MET A 150 -28.48 -2.11 24.68
C MET A 150 -27.23 -1.42 25.19
N VAL A 151 -27.04 -1.31 26.51
CA VAL A 151 -25.82 -0.78 27.12
C VAL A 151 -24.63 -1.69 26.84
N GLU A 152 -24.76 -2.99 27.04
CA GLU A 152 -23.73 -3.99 26.73
C GLU A 152 -23.33 -3.95 25.24
N LEU A 153 -24.29 -3.92 24.32
CA LEU A 153 -24.04 -3.76 22.88
C LEU A 153 -23.33 -2.43 22.56
N SER A 154 -23.72 -1.36 23.24
CA SER A 154 -23.10 -0.04 23.08
C SER A 154 -21.62 -0.04 23.48
N GLU A 155 -21.28 -0.68 24.60
CA GLU A 155 -19.91 -0.80 25.10
C GLU A 155 -19.06 -1.72 24.23
N GLN A 156 -19.59 -2.90 23.88
CA GLN A 156 -18.88 -3.88 23.05
C GLN A 156 -18.57 -3.37 21.64
N LEU A 157 -19.50 -2.65 21.03
CA LEU A 157 -19.42 -2.24 19.63
C LEU A 157 -19.01 -0.76 19.44
N GLY A 158 -18.95 0.03 20.52
CA GLY A 158 -18.66 1.46 20.46
C GLY A 158 -19.77 2.26 19.74
N ILE A 159 -21.01 1.81 19.80
CA ILE A 159 -22.16 2.38 19.08
C ILE A 159 -23.03 3.16 20.07
N SER A 160 -23.50 4.33 19.68
CA SER A 160 -24.26 5.23 20.55
C SER A 160 -25.72 5.42 20.11
N GLY A 161 -26.28 4.44 19.39
CA GLY A 161 -27.70 4.45 19.01
C GLY A 161 -28.06 3.34 18.02
N PHE A 162 -29.26 2.82 18.17
CA PHE A 162 -29.73 1.64 17.50
C PHE A 162 -31.06 1.88 16.81
N PRO A 163 -31.18 1.63 15.49
CA PRO A 163 -32.48 1.47 14.85
C PRO A 163 -33.24 0.32 15.51
N VAL A 164 -34.51 0.52 15.82
CA VAL A 164 -35.40 -0.52 16.32
C VAL A 164 -36.22 -1.04 15.16
N CYS A 165 -36.09 -2.33 14.86
CA CYS A 165 -36.78 -2.98 13.76
C CYS A 165 -37.65 -4.14 14.24
N ASP A 166 -38.82 -4.27 13.62
CA ASP A 166 -39.73 -5.40 13.79
C ASP A 166 -40.10 -5.94 12.39
N GLY A 167 -39.86 -7.25 12.17
CA GLY A 167 -40.08 -7.86 10.87
C GLY A 167 -39.35 -7.19 9.70
N GLY A 168 -38.16 -6.61 9.94
CA GLY A 168 -37.35 -5.90 8.94
C GLY A 168 -37.78 -4.44 8.71
N LYS A 169 -38.85 -3.97 9.30
CA LYS A 169 -39.33 -2.58 9.20
C LYS A 169 -38.90 -1.75 10.41
N VAL A 170 -38.55 -0.50 10.16
CA VAL A 170 -38.20 0.43 11.23
C VAL A 170 -39.45 0.80 12.02
N VAL A 171 -39.40 0.59 13.33
CA VAL A 171 -40.48 0.99 14.28
C VAL A 171 -40.04 2.10 15.24
N GLY A 172 -38.73 2.36 15.36
CA GLY A 172 -38.21 3.43 16.19
C GLY A 172 -36.69 3.55 16.12
N ILE A 173 -36.15 4.40 16.98
CA ILE A 173 -34.71 4.53 17.24
C ILE A 173 -34.47 4.73 18.73
N VAL A 174 -33.46 4.06 19.29
CA VAL A 174 -32.92 4.35 20.64
C VAL A 174 -31.55 4.98 20.49
N THR A 175 -31.29 6.06 21.20
CA THR A 175 -30.03 6.80 21.16
C THR A 175 -29.37 6.85 22.54
N SER A 176 -28.09 7.28 22.60
CA SER A 176 -27.41 7.48 23.87
C SER A 176 -28.11 8.52 24.77
N ARG A 177 -28.95 9.39 24.21
CA ARG A 177 -29.76 10.35 24.97
C ARG A 177 -30.84 9.62 25.75
N ASP A 178 -31.46 8.60 25.14
CA ASP A 178 -32.54 7.83 25.75
C ASP A 178 -31.99 6.86 26.82
N LEU A 179 -30.76 6.33 26.63
CA LEU A 179 -30.10 5.41 27.57
C LEU A 179 -29.42 6.13 28.75
N ARG A 180 -28.94 7.40 28.57
CA ARG A 180 -28.03 8.06 29.51
C ARG A 180 -28.59 8.21 30.93
N PHE A 181 -29.86 8.44 31.05
CA PHE A 181 -30.54 8.70 32.34
C PHE A 181 -31.52 7.58 32.72
N GLU A 182 -31.62 6.51 31.91
CA GLU A 182 -32.47 5.38 32.25
C GLU A 182 -31.73 4.45 33.24
N THR A 183 -32.32 4.31 34.43
CA THR A 183 -31.73 3.51 35.51
C THR A 183 -32.40 2.15 35.66
N ARG A 184 -33.52 1.93 34.97
CA ARG A 184 -34.25 0.65 34.99
C ARG A 184 -33.76 -0.23 33.85
N TYR A 185 -32.89 -1.16 34.14
CA TYR A 185 -32.21 -1.99 33.16
C TYR A 185 -33.11 -3.05 32.50
N ASP A 186 -34.29 -3.34 33.08
CA ASP A 186 -35.29 -4.26 32.59
C ASP A 186 -36.28 -3.65 31.58
N VAL A 187 -36.30 -2.31 31.45
CA VAL A 187 -37.18 -1.60 30.51
C VAL A 187 -36.81 -2.00 29.07
N LYS A 188 -37.84 -2.19 28.25
CA LYS A 188 -37.71 -2.60 26.86
C LYS A 188 -37.58 -1.42 25.92
N ALA A 189 -36.92 -1.65 24.75
CA ALA A 189 -36.64 -0.63 23.75
C ALA A 189 -37.91 0.13 23.29
N HIS A 190 -39.03 -0.56 23.10
CA HIS A 190 -40.29 0.06 22.67
C HIS A 190 -40.83 1.10 23.68
N GLN A 191 -40.44 1.05 24.94
CA GLN A 191 -40.89 1.96 25.98
C GLN A 191 -40.11 3.29 26.03
N ILE A 192 -38.84 3.25 25.52
CA ILE A 192 -37.94 4.41 25.58
C ILE A 192 -37.55 4.94 24.20
N MET A 193 -37.81 4.22 23.13
CA MET A 193 -37.46 4.63 21.77
C MET A 193 -38.22 5.85 21.30
N THR A 194 -37.63 6.62 20.39
CA THR A 194 -38.39 7.54 19.56
C THR A 194 -39.20 6.73 18.56
N PRO A 195 -40.54 6.75 18.61
CA PRO A 195 -41.39 5.89 17.78
C PRO A 195 -41.45 6.39 16.32
N ARG A 196 -41.91 5.52 15.43
CA ARG A 196 -41.92 5.69 13.96
C ARG A 196 -42.57 7.02 13.50
N ASP A 197 -43.67 7.42 14.09
CA ASP A 197 -44.42 8.65 13.76
C ASP A 197 -43.64 9.92 14.03
N LYS A 198 -42.62 9.86 14.91
CA LYS A 198 -41.74 11.00 15.26
C LYS A 198 -40.38 10.92 14.59
N LEU A 199 -40.12 9.88 13.78
CA LEU A 199 -38.84 9.73 13.10
C LEU A 199 -38.70 10.70 11.93
N ILE A 200 -37.52 11.32 11.83
CA ILE A 200 -37.08 12.01 10.63
C ILE A 200 -36.19 11.03 9.85
N THR A 201 -36.63 10.62 8.69
CA THR A 201 -35.93 9.66 7.82
C THR A 201 -35.61 10.26 6.48
N VAL A 202 -34.69 9.63 5.76
CA VAL A 202 -34.34 9.98 4.37
C VAL A 202 -34.41 8.74 3.49
N LYS A 203 -34.52 8.94 2.18
CA LYS A 203 -34.49 7.86 1.20
C LYS A 203 -33.07 7.54 0.75
N GLU A 204 -32.89 6.37 0.16
CA GLU A 204 -31.64 6.03 -0.53
C GLU A 204 -31.33 7.08 -1.61
N GLY A 205 -30.06 7.45 -1.74
CA GLY A 205 -29.62 8.46 -2.68
C GLY A 205 -29.69 9.91 -2.17
N THR A 206 -30.19 10.17 -0.94
CA THR A 206 -30.15 11.51 -0.33
C THR A 206 -28.71 12.00 -0.24
N SER A 207 -28.46 13.22 -0.73
CA SER A 207 -27.13 13.82 -0.73
C SER A 207 -26.65 14.16 0.69
N ALA A 208 -25.33 14.20 0.89
CA ALA A 208 -24.73 14.62 2.17
C ALA A 208 -25.15 16.04 2.59
N ALA A 209 -25.37 16.94 1.61
CA ALA A 209 -25.81 18.32 1.87
C ALA A 209 -27.25 18.34 2.41
N GLU A 210 -28.17 17.58 1.81
CA GLU A 210 -29.56 17.47 2.27
C GLU A 210 -29.63 16.80 3.65
N ALA A 211 -28.89 15.70 3.85
CA ALA A 211 -28.81 15.02 5.14
C ALA A 211 -28.28 15.97 6.23
N LYS A 212 -27.24 16.77 5.95
CA LYS A 212 -26.69 17.78 6.86
C LYS A 212 -27.73 18.86 7.21
N ALA A 213 -28.50 19.33 6.23
CA ALA A 213 -29.54 20.31 6.43
C ALA A 213 -30.65 19.78 7.37
N LEU A 214 -31.10 18.54 7.18
CA LEU A 214 -32.09 17.88 8.02
C LEU A 214 -31.57 17.65 9.45
N LEU A 215 -30.36 17.12 9.60
CA LEU A 215 -29.71 16.91 10.90
C LEU A 215 -29.63 18.24 11.69
N ASN A 216 -29.22 19.33 11.01
CA ASN A 216 -29.15 20.65 11.66
C ASN A 216 -30.51 21.21 11.99
N LYS A 217 -31.49 21.15 11.08
CA LYS A 217 -32.86 21.66 11.26
C LYS A 217 -33.54 21.01 12.45
N HIS A 218 -33.42 19.68 12.58
CA HIS A 218 -34.10 18.93 13.63
C HIS A 218 -33.22 18.63 14.85
N LYS A 219 -31.96 19.15 14.88
CA LYS A 219 -31.00 18.95 15.98
C LYS A 219 -30.74 17.47 16.27
N LEU A 220 -30.67 16.66 15.21
CA LEU A 220 -30.45 15.23 15.28
C LEU A 220 -28.96 14.92 15.06
N GLU A 221 -28.50 13.82 15.66
CA GLU A 221 -27.17 13.27 15.42
C GLU A 221 -27.18 12.19 14.34
N ARG A 222 -28.36 11.65 14.00
CA ARG A 222 -28.56 10.52 13.09
C ARG A 222 -29.82 10.65 12.28
N LEU A 223 -29.79 10.14 11.04
CA LEU A 223 -30.95 9.94 10.18
C LEU A 223 -31.00 8.49 9.71
N LEU A 224 -32.15 7.86 9.83
CA LEU A 224 -32.38 6.54 9.25
C LEU A 224 -32.65 6.67 7.75
N VAL A 225 -31.98 5.83 6.96
CA VAL A 225 -32.24 5.70 5.52
C VAL A 225 -33.21 4.55 5.33
N VAL A 226 -34.37 4.83 4.75
CA VAL A 226 -35.44 3.84 4.55
C VAL A 226 -35.91 3.83 3.08
N ASN A 227 -36.46 2.70 2.64
CA ASN A 227 -37.17 2.62 1.36
C ASN A 227 -38.67 2.96 1.53
N ASP A 228 -39.43 2.89 0.44
CA ASP A 228 -40.88 3.18 0.44
C ASP A 228 -41.70 2.22 1.33
N ALA A 229 -41.21 0.98 1.56
CA ALA A 229 -41.79 0.02 2.49
C ALA A 229 -41.42 0.26 3.96
N PHE A 230 -40.63 1.32 4.22
CA PHE A 230 -40.08 1.65 5.55
C PHE A 230 -39.12 0.58 6.10
N GLU A 231 -38.46 -0.17 5.21
CA GLU A 231 -37.35 -1.05 5.57
C GLU A 231 -36.07 -0.26 5.73
N LEU A 232 -35.26 -0.63 6.72
CA LEU A 232 -33.97 0.00 6.97
C LEU A 232 -32.98 -0.30 5.83
N LYS A 233 -32.42 0.73 5.23
CA LYS A 233 -31.38 0.67 4.19
C LYS A 233 -30.05 1.28 4.64
N GLY A 234 -30.06 1.98 5.78
CA GLY A 234 -28.85 2.54 6.34
C GLY A 234 -29.08 3.56 7.44
N LEU A 235 -27.96 4.13 7.91
CA LEU A 235 -27.91 5.17 8.94
C LEU A 235 -26.88 6.22 8.54
N ILE A 236 -27.26 7.50 8.53
CA ILE A 236 -26.36 8.65 8.33
C ILE A 236 -26.13 9.33 9.67
N THR A 237 -24.87 9.63 10.03
CA THR A 237 -24.57 10.37 11.26
C THR A 237 -23.87 11.70 10.96
N VAL A 238 -24.01 12.67 11.90
CA VAL A 238 -23.26 13.95 11.84
C VAL A 238 -21.76 13.69 11.76
N LYS A 239 -21.25 12.67 12.49
CA LYS A 239 -19.83 12.30 12.48
C LYS A 239 -19.36 11.91 11.07
N ASP A 240 -20.15 11.15 10.33
CA ASP A 240 -19.78 10.68 8.99
C ASP A 240 -19.73 11.84 7.99
N ILE A 241 -20.71 12.76 8.05
CA ILE A 241 -20.72 13.97 7.22
C ILE A 241 -19.53 14.88 7.55
N THR A 242 -19.24 15.07 8.85
CA THR A 242 -18.12 15.92 9.29
C THR A 242 -16.78 15.33 8.83
N LYS A 243 -16.60 14.02 8.92
CA LYS A 243 -15.39 13.32 8.43
C LYS A 243 -15.18 13.50 6.93
N GLN A 244 -16.25 13.43 6.12
CA GLN A 244 -16.13 13.70 4.68
C GLN A 244 -15.65 15.13 4.39
N THR A 245 -16.09 16.09 5.18
CA THR A 245 -15.68 17.49 5.06
C THR A 245 -14.23 17.71 5.53
N ASN A 246 -13.81 17.00 6.58
CA ASN A 246 -12.47 17.13 7.16
C ASN A 246 -11.39 16.45 6.31
N PHE A 247 -11.74 15.41 5.53
CA PHE A 247 -10.81 14.63 4.70
C PHE A 247 -11.24 14.65 3.23
N PRO A 248 -11.13 15.81 2.54
CA PRO A 248 -11.58 15.94 1.15
C PRO A 248 -10.74 15.10 0.17
N ASN A 249 -9.50 14.79 0.53
CA ASN A 249 -8.58 14.00 -0.28
C ASN A 249 -8.64 12.49 0.01
N ALA A 250 -9.53 12.03 0.91
CA ALA A 250 -9.56 10.63 1.29
C ALA A 250 -9.75 9.70 0.08
N ALA A 251 -9.01 8.59 0.07
CA ALA A 251 -9.14 7.55 -0.93
C ALA A 251 -10.40 6.72 -0.65
N ARG A 252 -11.43 6.88 -1.48
CA ARG A 252 -12.75 6.25 -1.30
C ARG A 252 -13.14 5.39 -2.49
N ASP A 253 -13.93 4.35 -2.21
CA ASP A 253 -14.60 3.56 -3.25
C ASP A 253 -15.89 4.27 -3.75
N ALA A 254 -16.55 3.68 -4.73
CA ALA A 254 -17.80 4.22 -5.27
C ALA A 254 -18.95 4.33 -4.25
N ALA A 255 -18.87 3.57 -3.15
CA ALA A 255 -19.84 3.64 -2.04
C ALA A 255 -19.43 4.66 -0.95
N GLY A 256 -18.35 5.45 -1.16
CA GLY A 256 -17.85 6.44 -0.24
C GLY A 256 -17.06 5.88 0.95
N ARG A 257 -16.72 4.57 0.96
CA ARG A 257 -15.96 3.92 2.02
C ARG A 257 -14.45 4.06 1.75
N LEU A 258 -13.65 4.13 2.81
CA LEU A 258 -12.20 4.19 2.69
C LEU A 258 -11.66 2.94 1.95
N ARG A 259 -10.65 3.16 1.11
CA ARG A 259 -9.97 2.08 0.40
C ARG A 259 -8.93 1.39 1.27
N VAL A 260 -8.83 0.07 1.12
CA VAL A 260 -7.88 -0.77 1.85
C VAL A 260 -7.48 -1.98 1.01
N GLY A 261 -6.19 -2.31 1.03
CA GLY A 261 -5.69 -3.56 0.49
C GLY A 261 -5.29 -4.54 1.59
N ALA A 262 -5.07 -5.80 1.23
CA ALA A 262 -4.58 -6.83 2.14
C ALA A 262 -3.59 -7.76 1.44
N ALA A 263 -2.53 -8.15 2.16
CA ALA A 263 -1.54 -9.08 1.67
C ALA A 263 -1.96 -10.53 1.88
N VAL A 264 -1.63 -11.37 0.91
CA VAL A 264 -1.80 -12.83 0.97
C VAL A 264 -0.53 -13.52 0.50
N GLY A 265 -0.33 -14.77 0.90
CA GLY A 265 0.75 -15.64 0.42
C GLY A 265 0.36 -16.47 -0.80
N VAL A 266 1.12 -17.55 -1.00
CA VAL A 266 0.87 -18.55 -2.05
C VAL A 266 0.61 -19.96 -1.48
N GLY A 267 0.87 -20.15 -0.20
CA GLY A 267 0.75 -21.43 0.52
C GLY A 267 -0.68 -21.88 0.77
N GLU A 268 -0.80 -22.97 1.53
CA GLU A 268 -2.07 -23.55 1.95
C GLU A 268 -2.90 -22.57 2.78
N GLY A 269 -4.24 -22.63 2.68
CA GLY A 269 -5.17 -21.73 3.38
C GLY A 269 -5.28 -20.32 2.78
N THR A 270 -4.50 -20.01 1.72
CA THR A 270 -4.58 -18.68 1.05
C THR A 270 -5.96 -18.45 0.41
N GLU A 271 -6.61 -19.48 -0.09
CA GLU A 271 -7.92 -19.36 -0.75
C GLU A 271 -9.00 -18.95 0.22
N GLU A 272 -9.07 -19.60 1.40
CA GLU A 272 -9.96 -19.22 2.51
C GLU A 272 -9.71 -17.78 2.96
N ARG A 273 -8.43 -17.37 3.07
CA ARG A 273 -8.04 -16.01 3.43
C ARG A 273 -8.55 -14.99 2.41
N VAL A 274 -8.35 -15.24 1.11
CA VAL A 274 -8.86 -14.37 0.03
C VAL A 274 -10.38 -14.24 0.11
N GLU A 275 -11.10 -15.35 0.30
CA GLU A 275 -12.56 -15.34 0.44
C GLU A 275 -13.02 -14.48 1.62
N ALA A 276 -12.39 -14.64 2.80
CA ALA A 276 -12.70 -13.85 3.98
C ALA A 276 -12.45 -12.34 3.75
N LEU A 277 -11.36 -11.98 3.07
CA LEU A 277 -11.01 -10.60 2.74
C LEU A 277 -12.00 -9.98 1.74
N VAL A 278 -12.40 -10.73 0.72
CA VAL A 278 -13.39 -10.28 -0.27
C VAL A 278 -14.75 -10.06 0.39
N ARG A 279 -15.19 -10.97 1.26
CA ARG A 279 -16.42 -10.79 2.06
C ARG A 279 -16.35 -9.54 2.96
N ALA A 280 -15.16 -9.20 3.47
CA ALA A 280 -14.94 -7.99 4.27
C ALA A 280 -14.92 -6.71 3.42
N GLY A 281 -14.91 -6.83 2.07
CA GLY A 281 -14.96 -5.71 1.13
C GLY A 281 -13.60 -5.11 0.80
N VAL A 282 -12.52 -5.92 0.80
CA VAL A 282 -11.18 -5.47 0.39
C VAL A 282 -11.20 -4.92 -1.03
N ASP A 283 -10.46 -3.83 -1.29
CA ASP A 283 -10.37 -3.22 -2.63
C ASP A 283 -9.27 -3.84 -3.49
N ALA A 284 -8.18 -4.29 -2.85
CA ALA A 284 -7.04 -4.88 -3.54
C ALA A 284 -6.41 -6.02 -2.75
N ILE A 285 -6.10 -7.12 -3.43
CA ILE A 285 -5.33 -8.26 -2.90
C ILE A 285 -3.88 -8.14 -3.39
N VAL A 286 -2.93 -8.16 -2.47
CA VAL A 286 -1.49 -8.17 -2.78
C VAL A 286 -0.93 -9.56 -2.55
N VAL A 287 -0.60 -10.27 -3.62
CA VAL A 287 0.15 -11.53 -3.56
C VAL A 287 1.60 -11.19 -3.28
N ASP A 288 1.99 -11.24 -2.01
CA ASP A 288 3.19 -10.63 -1.46
C ASP A 288 4.24 -11.66 -1.05
N THR A 289 5.29 -11.81 -1.86
CA THR A 289 6.40 -12.75 -1.64
C THR A 289 7.76 -12.09 -1.82
N ALA A 290 8.83 -12.75 -1.38
CA ALA A 290 10.21 -12.28 -1.59
C ALA A 290 10.62 -12.34 -3.07
N HIS A 291 9.98 -13.24 -3.87
CA HIS A 291 10.26 -13.41 -5.29
C HIS A 291 8.97 -13.63 -6.10
N GLY A 292 8.43 -12.54 -6.65
CA GLY A 292 7.17 -12.54 -7.39
C GLY A 292 7.24 -13.21 -8.77
N HIS A 293 8.44 -13.38 -9.34
CA HIS A 293 8.64 -14.10 -10.61
C HIS A 293 8.79 -15.60 -10.38
N SER A 294 7.89 -16.19 -9.63
CA SER A 294 7.83 -17.61 -9.34
C SER A 294 6.51 -18.22 -9.79
N HIS A 295 6.52 -19.52 -10.10
CA HIS A 295 5.34 -20.24 -10.59
C HIS A 295 4.15 -20.08 -9.62
N GLY A 296 4.37 -20.28 -8.32
CA GLY A 296 3.31 -20.18 -7.31
C GLY A 296 2.66 -18.80 -7.24
N VAL A 297 3.44 -17.72 -7.41
CA VAL A 297 2.90 -16.35 -7.42
C VAL A 297 2.08 -16.08 -8.67
N ILE A 298 2.59 -16.47 -9.86
CA ILE A 298 1.90 -16.29 -11.15
C ILE A 298 0.56 -17.04 -11.12
N GLU A 299 0.55 -18.30 -10.67
CA GLU A 299 -0.69 -19.08 -10.55
C GLU A 299 -1.65 -18.51 -9.50
N ARG A 300 -1.16 -17.98 -8.38
CA ARG A 300 -2.00 -17.36 -7.35
C ARG A 300 -2.66 -16.08 -7.88
N VAL A 301 -1.92 -15.22 -8.57
CA VAL A 301 -2.47 -14.02 -9.24
C VAL A 301 -3.57 -14.43 -10.21
N ARG A 302 -3.32 -15.43 -11.07
CA ARG A 302 -4.30 -15.94 -12.04
C ARG A 302 -5.54 -16.51 -11.36
N TRP A 303 -5.35 -17.25 -10.27
CA TRP A 303 -6.44 -17.83 -9.51
C TRP A 303 -7.32 -16.74 -8.86
N VAL A 304 -6.72 -15.75 -8.18
CA VAL A 304 -7.49 -14.66 -7.56
C VAL A 304 -8.27 -13.89 -8.62
N LYS A 305 -7.65 -13.53 -9.74
CA LYS A 305 -8.31 -12.75 -10.79
C LYS A 305 -9.44 -13.51 -11.47
N ARG A 306 -9.33 -14.83 -11.62
CA ARG A 306 -10.38 -15.68 -12.18
C ARG A 306 -11.60 -15.79 -11.26
N ASN A 307 -11.37 -15.94 -9.94
CA ASN A 307 -12.45 -16.16 -8.98
C ASN A 307 -13.09 -14.85 -8.48
N TYR A 308 -12.33 -13.75 -8.48
CA TYR A 308 -12.75 -12.43 -7.96
C TYR A 308 -12.37 -11.31 -8.95
N PRO A 309 -12.99 -11.26 -10.14
CA PRO A 309 -12.59 -10.34 -11.22
C PRO A 309 -12.75 -8.86 -10.85
N ASP A 310 -13.64 -8.53 -9.92
CA ASP A 310 -13.91 -7.16 -9.46
C ASP A 310 -12.93 -6.65 -8.40
N VAL A 311 -12.06 -7.52 -7.87
CA VAL A 311 -11.01 -7.14 -6.92
C VAL A 311 -9.70 -6.95 -7.67
N ASP A 312 -9.01 -5.84 -7.41
CA ASP A 312 -7.71 -5.62 -8.03
C ASP A 312 -6.63 -6.51 -7.40
N VAL A 313 -5.79 -7.09 -8.24
CA VAL A 313 -4.74 -8.03 -7.83
C VAL A 313 -3.36 -7.46 -8.15
N ILE A 314 -2.52 -7.38 -7.12
CA ILE A 314 -1.13 -6.91 -7.23
C ILE A 314 -0.20 -8.11 -7.01
N GLY A 315 0.73 -8.34 -7.92
CA GLY A 315 1.77 -9.37 -7.77
C GLY A 315 3.13 -8.77 -7.41
N GLY A 316 3.89 -9.41 -6.55
CA GLY A 316 5.24 -8.97 -6.16
C GLY A 316 5.93 -9.86 -5.12
N ASN A 317 7.23 -9.54 -4.79
CA ASN A 317 8.02 -8.44 -5.35
C ASN A 317 8.84 -8.92 -6.57
N ILE A 318 9.01 -8.00 -7.49
CA ILE A 318 9.82 -8.23 -8.70
C ILE A 318 10.90 -7.15 -8.87
N ALA A 319 11.82 -7.36 -9.80
CA ALA A 319 12.86 -6.38 -10.12
C ALA A 319 13.20 -6.30 -11.62
N THR A 320 12.46 -7.01 -12.49
CA THR A 320 12.78 -7.11 -13.93
C THR A 320 11.52 -6.94 -14.79
N GLY A 321 11.71 -6.42 -16.01
CA GLY A 321 10.63 -6.28 -16.98
C GLY A 321 9.97 -7.61 -17.38
N ALA A 322 10.77 -8.70 -17.50
CA ALA A 322 10.24 -10.02 -17.80
C ALA A 322 9.28 -10.53 -16.71
N ALA A 323 9.62 -10.31 -15.43
CA ALA A 323 8.74 -10.64 -14.31
C ALA A 323 7.42 -9.81 -14.34
N ALA A 324 7.52 -8.54 -14.70
CA ALA A 324 6.35 -7.67 -14.83
C ALA A 324 5.38 -8.19 -15.90
N LEU A 325 5.88 -8.51 -17.09
CA LEU A 325 5.06 -9.05 -18.17
C LEU A 325 4.42 -10.39 -17.80
N ALA A 326 5.15 -11.30 -17.14
CA ALA A 326 4.59 -12.57 -16.66
C ALA A 326 3.42 -12.38 -15.67
N LEU A 327 3.48 -11.36 -14.79
CA LEU A 327 2.39 -11.04 -13.89
C LEU A 327 1.21 -10.37 -14.61
N VAL A 328 1.49 -9.50 -15.59
CA VAL A 328 0.44 -8.89 -16.45
C VAL A 328 -0.31 -9.97 -17.23
N ASP A 329 0.40 -10.94 -17.82
CA ASP A 329 -0.19 -12.08 -18.53
C ASP A 329 -1.02 -12.98 -17.59
N ALA A 330 -0.69 -13.01 -16.31
CA ALA A 330 -1.49 -13.69 -15.29
C ALA A 330 -2.74 -12.90 -14.86
N GLY A 331 -2.89 -11.65 -15.31
CA GLY A 331 -4.03 -10.78 -15.02
C GLY A 331 -3.81 -9.80 -13.86
N ALA A 332 -2.57 -9.52 -13.47
CA ALA A 332 -2.29 -8.52 -12.44
C ALA A 332 -2.76 -7.12 -12.86
N ASP A 333 -3.38 -6.40 -11.92
CA ASP A 333 -3.83 -5.01 -12.10
C ASP A 333 -2.76 -3.99 -11.69
N ALA A 334 -1.75 -4.41 -10.96
CA ALA A 334 -0.51 -3.68 -10.68
C ALA A 334 0.61 -4.66 -10.34
N VAL A 335 1.85 -4.20 -10.38
CA VAL A 335 3.02 -4.98 -9.93
C VAL A 335 3.80 -4.23 -8.87
N LYS A 336 4.41 -4.96 -7.92
CA LYS A 336 5.17 -4.38 -6.81
C LYS A 336 6.65 -4.68 -6.98
N VAL A 337 7.48 -3.61 -7.00
CA VAL A 337 8.89 -3.64 -7.41
C VAL A 337 9.80 -3.35 -6.23
N GLY A 338 10.71 -4.29 -5.95
CA GLY A 338 11.73 -4.10 -4.91
C GLY A 338 12.22 -5.42 -4.34
N ILE A 339 13.43 -5.83 -4.71
CA ILE A 339 14.13 -7.00 -4.14
C ILE A 339 15.29 -6.50 -3.30
N GLY A 340 15.11 -6.53 -1.97
CA GLY A 340 16.12 -6.20 -0.99
C GLY A 340 16.45 -4.71 -0.75
N PRO A 341 15.62 -3.69 -1.14
CA PRO A 341 15.95 -2.29 -0.86
C PRO A 341 15.55 -1.81 0.53
N GLY A 342 14.76 -2.57 1.28
CA GLY A 342 14.29 -2.19 2.61
C GLY A 342 15.40 -2.11 3.65
N SER A 343 15.31 -1.15 4.58
CA SER A 343 16.35 -0.88 5.60
C SER A 343 16.60 -2.05 6.57
N ILE A 344 15.64 -2.94 6.73
CA ILE A 344 15.71 -4.13 7.60
C ILE A 344 15.79 -5.44 6.81
N CYS A 345 15.93 -5.35 5.48
CA CYS A 345 16.06 -6.50 4.58
C CYS A 345 17.54 -6.86 4.42
N THR A 346 17.87 -8.15 4.57
CA THR A 346 19.22 -8.68 4.37
C THR A 346 19.33 -9.63 3.16
N THR A 347 18.28 -9.76 2.33
CA THR A 347 18.26 -10.64 1.16
C THR A 347 19.48 -10.45 0.26
N ARG A 348 19.88 -9.22 -0.03
CA ARG A 348 21.04 -8.92 -0.90
C ARG A 348 22.37 -9.40 -0.31
N ILE A 349 22.48 -9.51 1.00
CA ILE A 349 23.68 -9.98 1.70
C ILE A 349 23.61 -11.49 1.91
N VAL A 350 22.48 -12.00 2.40
CA VAL A 350 22.32 -13.42 2.75
C VAL A 350 22.17 -14.31 1.50
N ALA A 351 21.32 -13.89 0.56
CA ALA A 351 21.07 -14.64 -0.68
C ALA A 351 21.91 -14.15 -1.87
N GLY A 352 22.55 -12.97 -1.78
CA GLY A 352 23.30 -12.38 -2.88
C GLY A 352 22.44 -11.92 -4.07
N VAL A 353 21.11 -11.79 -3.87
CA VAL A 353 20.14 -11.49 -4.92
C VAL A 353 19.49 -10.12 -4.70
N GLY A 354 19.35 -9.36 -5.78
CA GLY A 354 18.68 -8.06 -5.75
C GLY A 354 19.05 -7.19 -6.94
N VAL A 355 18.28 -6.10 -7.11
CA VAL A 355 18.56 -5.06 -8.12
C VAL A 355 18.43 -3.70 -7.43
N PRO A 356 19.39 -2.77 -7.60
CA PRO A 356 19.25 -1.40 -7.14
C PRO A 356 17.96 -0.74 -7.63
N GLN A 357 17.32 0.05 -6.76
CA GLN A 357 15.88 0.32 -6.89
C GLN A 357 15.51 1.19 -8.10
N ILE A 358 16.32 2.18 -8.47
CA ILE A 358 16.06 3.02 -9.66
C ILE A 358 16.09 2.15 -10.93
N MET A 359 17.11 1.29 -11.08
CA MET A 359 17.17 0.38 -12.22
C MET A 359 16.01 -0.62 -12.24
N ALA A 360 15.60 -1.13 -11.08
CA ALA A 360 14.46 -2.05 -11.00
C ALA A 360 13.16 -1.36 -11.45
N ILE A 361 12.92 -0.14 -10.99
CA ILE A 361 11.74 0.66 -11.36
C ILE A 361 11.75 0.95 -12.87
N ASP A 362 12.85 1.46 -13.41
CA ASP A 362 12.99 1.81 -14.84
C ASP A 362 12.81 0.58 -15.76
N SER A 363 13.45 -0.54 -15.43
CA SER A 363 13.30 -1.80 -16.18
C SER A 363 11.85 -2.26 -16.24
N VAL A 364 11.14 -2.23 -15.11
CA VAL A 364 9.74 -2.63 -15.03
C VAL A 364 8.84 -1.60 -15.72
N ALA A 365 9.03 -0.31 -15.48
CA ALA A 365 8.26 0.76 -16.12
C ALA A 365 8.37 0.71 -17.65
N THR A 366 9.58 0.46 -18.16
CA THR A 366 9.83 0.30 -19.59
C THR A 366 9.06 -0.87 -20.18
N ALA A 367 9.04 -2.02 -19.51
CA ALA A 367 8.31 -3.21 -19.95
C ALA A 367 6.77 -3.02 -19.89
N LEU A 368 6.28 -2.23 -18.94
CA LEU A 368 4.84 -1.99 -18.76
C LEU A 368 4.26 -0.91 -19.71
N ARG A 369 5.07 -0.25 -20.51
CA ARG A 369 4.58 0.78 -21.45
C ARG A 369 3.50 0.20 -22.37
N GLY A 370 2.35 0.88 -22.41
CA GLY A 370 1.21 0.47 -23.24
C GLY A 370 0.32 -0.63 -22.67
N THR A 371 0.65 -1.23 -21.51
CA THR A 371 -0.18 -2.26 -20.86
C THR A 371 -1.31 -1.66 -20.01
N GLY A 372 -1.18 -0.41 -19.59
CA GLY A 372 -2.09 0.24 -18.64
C GLY A 372 -1.95 -0.25 -17.20
N VAL A 373 -0.96 -1.11 -16.90
CA VAL A 373 -0.67 -1.63 -15.56
C VAL A 373 0.36 -0.75 -14.87
N PRO A 374 0.04 -0.10 -13.74
CA PRO A 374 1.00 0.69 -12.97
C PRO A 374 1.92 -0.19 -12.12
N LEU A 375 3.05 0.39 -11.69
CA LEU A 375 3.93 -0.23 -10.73
C LEU A 375 3.97 0.53 -9.40
N ILE A 376 4.19 -0.22 -8.31
CA ILE A 376 4.38 0.26 -6.95
C ILE A 376 5.86 0.08 -6.59
N ALA A 377 6.58 1.17 -6.35
CA ALA A 377 7.98 1.11 -5.90
C ALA A 377 8.03 0.82 -4.39
N ASP A 378 8.49 -0.37 -4.01
CA ASP A 378 8.49 -0.85 -2.64
C ASP A 378 9.88 -0.91 -2.03
N GLY A 379 10.10 -0.09 -1.00
CA GLY A 379 11.33 -0.06 -0.20
C GLY A 379 12.41 0.91 -0.68
N GLY A 380 13.34 1.20 0.23
CA GLY A 380 14.46 2.11 -0.02
C GLY A 380 14.14 3.60 0.14
N ILE A 381 12.88 3.97 0.41
CA ILE A 381 12.44 5.36 0.59
C ILE A 381 12.79 5.84 1.99
N ARG A 382 13.66 6.85 2.09
CA ARG A 382 14.10 7.49 3.34
C ARG A 382 13.69 8.96 3.43
N TYR A 383 13.64 9.64 2.28
CA TYR A 383 13.33 11.06 2.14
C TYR A 383 12.25 11.29 1.08
N SER A 384 11.62 12.46 1.11
CA SER A 384 10.65 12.86 0.08
C SER A 384 11.26 12.94 -1.32
N GLY A 385 12.56 13.24 -1.42
CA GLY A 385 13.31 13.23 -2.67
C GLY A 385 13.36 11.84 -3.32
N ASP A 386 13.39 10.76 -2.52
CA ASP A 386 13.37 9.38 -3.04
C ASP A 386 12.01 9.05 -3.67
N ILE A 387 10.91 9.60 -3.11
CA ILE A 387 9.56 9.49 -3.70
C ILE A 387 9.56 10.14 -5.09
N ALA A 388 10.10 11.36 -5.19
CA ALA A 388 10.18 12.09 -6.44
C ALA A 388 10.98 11.32 -7.49
N LYS A 389 12.14 10.78 -7.12
CA LYS A 389 12.99 9.95 -7.99
C LYS A 389 12.29 8.65 -8.41
N ALA A 390 11.58 7.98 -7.50
CA ALA A 390 10.81 6.77 -7.83
C ALA A 390 9.69 7.05 -8.85
N ILE A 391 8.94 8.16 -8.67
CA ILE A 391 7.89 8.58 -9.60
C ILE A 391 8.51 8.93 -10.97
N ALA A 392 9.56 9.73 -10.99
CA ALA A 392 10.26 10.11 -12.25
C ALA A 392 10.81 8.88 -12.99
N ALA A 393 11.27 7.84 -12.27
CA ALA A 393 11.71 6.58 -12.86
C ALA A 393 10.56 5.70 -13.38
N GLY A 394 9.30 6.08 -13.18
CA GLY A 394 8.12 5.42 -13.73
C GLY A 394 7.15 4.81 -12.74
N ALA A 395 7.36 4.97 -11.43
CA ALA A 395 6.43 4.46 -10.43
C ALA A 395 5.08 5.20 -10.46
N GLY A 396 3.97 4.47 -10.32
CA GLY A 396 2.65 5.03 -10.06
C GLY A 396 2.54 5.48 -8.60
N THR A 397 2.97 4.63 -7.68
CA THR A 397 2.94 4.87 -6.23
C THR A 397 4.20 4.33 -5.56
N VAL A 398 4.45 4.75 -4.32
CA VAL A 398 5.56 4.25 -3.50
C VAL A 398 5.04 3.60 -2.23
N MET A 399 5.61 2.43 -1.88
CA MET A 399 5.30 1.72 -0.64
C MET A 399 6.40 1.96 0.38
N MET A 400 6.01 2.30 1.61
CA MET A 400 6.93 2.63 2.69
C MET A 400 6.65 1.81 3.94
N GLY A 401 7.71 1.21 4.51
CA GLY A 401 7.68 0.52 5.81
C GLY A 401 8.28 1.39 6.92
N GLY A 402 9.60 1.62 6.92
CA GLY A 402 10.33 2.32 7.98
C GLY A 402 9.88 3.74 8.27
N MET A 403 9.34 4.45 7.26
CA MET A 403 8.80 5.79 7.47
C MET A 403 7.56 5.77 8.37
N PHE A 404 6.71 4.76 8.23
CA PHE A 404 5.46 4.63 8.98
C PHE A 404 5.58 3.78 10.26
N ALA A 405 6.57 2.88 10.35
CA ALA A 405 6.75 2.00 11.51
C ALA A 405 6.86 2.76 12.85
N GLY A 406 7.48 3.95 12.85
CA GLY A 406 7.64 4.78 14.04
C GLY A 406 6.43 5.65 14.39
N THR A 407 5.33 5.59 13.62
CA THR A 407 4.18 6.46 13.84
C THR A 407 3.25 5.94 14.94
N GLU A 408 2.43 6.83 15.48
CA GLU A 408 1.45 6.51 16.51
C GLU A 408 0.42 5.48 16.03
N GLU A 409 0.05 5.53 14.75
CA GLU A 409 -0.98 4.69 14.13
C GLU A 409 -0.48 3.29 13.78
N ALA A 410 0.85 3.07 13.70
CA ALA A 410 1.44 1.75 13.48
C ALA A 410 1.20 0.82 14.68
N PRO A 411 1.14 -0.53 14.49
CA PRO A 411 1.02 -1.50 15.56
C PRO A 411 2.16 -1.42 16.59
N GLY A 412 1.94 -2.00 17.75
CA GLY A 412 2.91 -2.10 18.83
C GLY A 412 2.99 -0.87 19.74
N GLU A 413 3.59 -1.07 20.90
CA GLU A 413 3.72 -0.07 21.96
C GLU A 413 4.93 0.85 21.73
N VAL A 414 4.91 2.00 22.38
CA VAL A 414 6.06 2.90 22.44
C VAL A 414 7.03 2.39 23.49
N ILE A 415 8.27 2.15 23.09
CA ILE A 415 9.35 1.65 23.94
C ILE A 415 10.25 2.81 24.36
N LEU A 416 10.43 3.00 25.67
CA LEU A 416 11.40 3.97 26.18
C LEU A 416 12.79 3.32 26.28
N PHE A 417 13.77 3.88 25.59
CA PHE A 417 15.16 3.40 25.63
C PHE A 417 16.13 4.58 25.62
N GLN A 418 17.05 4.60 26.60
CA GLN A 418 18.04 5.68 26.79
C GLN A 418 17.43 7.09 26.73
N GLY A 419 16.27 7.28 27.39
CA GLY A 419 15.58 8.57 27.46
C GLY A 419 14.86 9.00 26.17
N ARG A 420 14.78 8.13 25.14
CA ARG A 420 14.08 8.39 23.87
C ARG A 420 13.00 7.34 23.63
N SER A 421 11.94 7.76 22.93
CA SER A 421 10.83 6.90 22.55
C SER A 421 11.09 6.23 21.21
N TYR A 422 10.81 4.94 21.12
CA TYR A 422 10.99 4.09 19.94
C TYR A 422 9.75 3.22 19.71
N LYS A 423 9.62 2.66 18.51
CA LYS A 423 8.71 1.55 18.20
C LYS A 423 9.49 0.38 17.62
N SER A 424 8.99 -0.83 17.83
CA SER A 424 9.53 -2.03 17.19
C SER A 424 9.34 -1.93 15.67
N TYR A 425 10.34 -2.37 14.93
CA TYR A 425 10.29 -2.48 13.48
C TYR A 425 11.09 -3.71 13.04
N ARG A 426 10.46 -4.64 12.33
CA ARG A 426 11.10 -5.87 11.88
C ARG A 426 10.84 -6.21 10.43
N GLY A 427 11.81 -6.88 9.79
CA GLY A 427 11.64 -7.44 8.46
C GLY A 427 10.72 -8.65 8.49
N MET A 428 9.91 -8.84 7.43
CA MET A 428 9.06 -10.02 7.29
C MET A 428 9.89 -11.31 7.17
N GLY A 429 11.17 -11.22 6.80
CA GLY A 429 12.15 -12.31 6.81
C GLY A 429 12.95 -12.44 8.11
N SER A 430 12.60 -11.74 9.18
CA SER A 430 13.18 -11.97 10.50
C SER A 430 12.65 -13.24 11.13
N ILE A 431 13.42 -13.83 12.06
CA ILE A 431 13.04 -15.09 12.73
C ILE A 431 11.65 -14.96 13.38
N GLY A 432 11.42 -13.90 14.16
CA GLY A 432 10.15 -13.70 14.86
C GLY A 432 8.97 -13.47 13.89
N ALA A 433 9.16 -12.77 12.76
CA ALA A 433 8.11 -12.60 11.77
C ALA A 433 7.80 -13.94 11.05
N MET A 434 8.83 -14.73 10.70
CA MET A 434 8.64 -16.03 10.06
C MET A 434 7.93 -17.03 10.96
N GLN A 435 8.23 -17.03 12.26
CA GLN A 435 7.51 -17.86 13.25
C GLN A 435 6.04 -17.48 13.41
N GLN A 436 5.66 -16.24 13.10
CA GLN A 436 4.29 -15.72 13.18
C GLN A 436 3.52 -15.81 11.85
N GLY A 437 4.05 -16.48 10.82
CA GLY A 437 3.32 -16.78 9.59
C GLY A 437 3.91 -16.19 8.30
N SER A 438 5.08 -15.54 8.32
CA SER A 438 5.69 -15.00 7.09
C SER A 438 6.75 -15.93 6.45
N ALA A 439 6.94 -17.15 6.95
CA ALA A 439 7.89 -18.11 6.41
C ALA A 439 7.59 -18.49 4.94
N ASP A 440 6.31 -18.57 4.56
CA ASP A 440 5.84 -18.81 3.19
C ASP A 440 6.32 -17.72 2.21
N ARG A 441 6.45 -16.46 2.66
CA ARG A 441 6.97 -15.35 1.87
C ARG A 441 8.37 -15.63 1.33
N TYR A 442 9.16 -16.42 2.08
CA TYR A 442 10.54 -16.77 1.80
C TYR A 442 10.71 -18.24 1.39
N PHE A 443 9.61 -18.93 1.05
CA PHE A 443 9.61 -20.34 0.64
C PHE A 443 10.21 -21.29 1.69
N GLN A 444 10.05 -20.94 2.99
CA GLN A 444 10.59 -21.68 4.14
C GLN A 444 9.48 -22.26 5.03
N GLU A 445 8.35 -22.63 4.44
CA GLU A 445 7.27 -23.32 5.16
C GLU A 445 7.73 -24.73 5.60
N SER A 446 7.35 -25.10 6.81
CA SER A 446 7.51 -26.46 7.29
C SER A 446 6.20 -27.23 7.05
N SER A 447 6.31 -28.46 6.56
CA SER A 447 5.17 -29.38 6.40
C SER A 447 4.45 -29.72 7.72
N THR A 448 5.00 -29.32 8.86
CA THR A 448 4.47 -29.55 10.22
C THR A 448 3.86 -28.31 10.87
N GLY A 449 3.71 -27.20 10.13
CA GLY A 449 2.96 -26.00 10.57
C GLY A 449 3.68 -25.05 11.52
N ASN A 450 4.77 -25.43 12.16
CA ASN A 450 5.56 -24.54 13.00
C ASN A 450 7.06 -24.71 12.67
N PRO A 451 7.67 -23.80 11.90
CA PRO A 451 9.06 -23.93 11.53
C PRO A 451 9.94 -23.82 12.78
N ASN A 452 10.78 -24.85 13.02
CA ASN A 452 11.79 -24.80 14.07
C ASN A 452 12.72 -23.62 13.78
N ALA A 453 12.82 -22.69 14.74
CA ALA A 453 13.64 -21.46 14.62
C ALA A 453 15.08 -21.73 14.16
N ASP A 454 15.68 -22.85 14.61
CA ASP A 454 17.04 -23.25 14.30
C ASP A 454 17.26 -23.68 12.83
N LYS A 455 16.16 -23.89 12.08
CA LYS A 455 16.21 -24.29 10.66
C LYS A 455 15.84 -23.17 9.71
N LEU A 456 15.38 -22.03 10.21
CA LEU A 456 15.06 -20.85 9.39
C LEU A 456 16.33 -20.11 8.99
N VAL A 457 16.40 -19.65 7.74
CA VAL A 457 17.45 -18.78 7.22
C VAL A 457 16.85 -17.36 7.12
N PRO A 458 17.14 -16.46 8.06
CA PRO A 458 16.53 -15.13 8.04
C PRO A 458 17.10 -14.25 6.93
N GLU A 459 16.23 -13.55 6.23
CA GLU A 459 16.53 -12.52 5.24
C GLU A 459 16.10 -11.13 5.72
N GLY A 460 16.00 -10.93 7.01
CA GLY A 460 15.63 -9.67 7.65
C GLY A 460 16.02 -9.65 9.13
N ILE A 461 16.07 -8.45 9.69
CA ILE A 461 16.42 -8.23 11.08
C ILE A 461 15.22 -7.71 11.88
N GLU A 462 15.32 -7.79 13.20
CA GLU A 462 14.44 -7.12 14.16
C GLU A 462 15.18 -5.93 14.77
N GLY A 463 14.51 -4.81 14.86
CA GLY A 463 15.08 -3.58 15.36
C GLY A 463 14.02 -2.64 15.92
N ARG A 464 14.42 -1.40 16.12
CA ARG A 464 13.54 -0.32 16.55
C ARG A 464 13.79 0.94 15.73
N VAL A 465 12.75 1.73 15.54
CA VAL A 465 12.82 3.04 14.90
C VAL A 465 12.39 4.12 15.88
N PRO A 466 12.92 5.34 15.78
CA PRO A 466 12.45 6.45 16.61
C PRO A 466 10.95 6.66 16.48
N TYR A 467 10.28 6.93 17.58
CA TYR A 467 8.88 7.35 17.58
C TYR A 467 8.76 8.72 16.90
N LYS A 468 7.83 8.84 15.97
CA LYS A 468 7.68 10.00 15.07
C LYS A 468 6.39 10.80 15.29
N GLY A 469 5.55 10.40 16.26
CA GLY A 469 4.22 10.98 16.44
C GLY A 469 3.24 10.57 15.35
N SER A 470 2.28 11.44 15.05
CA SER A 470 1.21 11.14 14.08
C SER A 470 1.74 10.98 12.65
N MET A 471 1.23 9.97 11.96
CA MET A 471 1.50 9.70 10.54
C MET A 471 1.08 10.88 9.64
N VAL A 472 0.04 11.62 9.99
CA VAL A 472 -0.43 12.79 9.22
C VAL A 472 0.69 13.81 9.02
N THR A 473 1.48 14.06 10.08
CA THR A 473 2.64 14.96 9.99
C THR A 473 3.70 14.44 9.02
N ILE A 474 3.98 13.14 9.04
CA ILE A 474 4.93 12.52 8.11
C ILE A 474 4.43 12.63 6.66
N ILE A 475 3.18 12.30 6.41
CA ILE A 475 2.56 12.42 5.08
C ILE A 475 2.64 13.85 4.57
N TYR A 476 2.35 14.84 5.43
CA TYR A 476 2.44 16.26 5.06
C TYR A 476 3.85 16.64 4.59
N GLN A 477 4.89 16.22 5.31
CA GLN A 477 6.28 16.47 4.94
C GLN A 477 6.66 15.75 3.63
N MET A 478 6.26 14.49 3.46
CA MET A 478 6.55 13.70 2.25
C MET A 478 5.85 14.32 1.02
N ALA A 479 4.58 14.66 1.14
CA ALA A 479 3.82 15.30 0.07
C ALA A 479 4.37 16.70 -0.26
N GLY A 480 4.77 17.46 0.76
CA GLY A 480 5.38 18.78 0.62
C GLY A 480 6.70 18.73 -0.18
N GLY A 481 7.59 17.79 0.16
CA GLY A 481 8.84 17.60 -0.56
C GLY A 481 8.64 17.11 -2.00
N LEU A 482 7.66 16.22 -2.25
CA LEU A 482 7.30 15.81 -3.61
C LEU A 482 6.79 17.01 -4.43
N ARG A 483 5.91 17.84 -3.86
CA ARG A 483 5.43 19.07 -4.51
C ARG A 483 6.55 20.05 -4.82
N ALA A 484 7.53 20.21 -3.92
CA ALA A 484 8.69 21.03 -4.14
C ALA A 484 9.52 20.51 -5.33
N SER A 485 9.78 19.19 -5.39
CA SER A 485 10.46 18.55 -6.51
C SER A 485 9.73 18.76 -7.85
N MET A 486 8.41 18.60 -7.87
CA MET A 486 7.59 18.88 -9.06
C MET A 486 7.71 20.34 -9.50
N GLY A 487 7.72 21.27 -8.53
CA GLY A 487 7.95 22.70 -8.81
C GLY A 487 9.31 22.96 -9.44
N TYR A 488 10.38 22.35 -8.95
CA TYR A 488 11.73 22.48 -9.55
C TYR A 488 11.83 21.86 -10.94
N CYS A 489 11.12 20.76 -11.20
CA CYS A 489 11.14 20.10 -12.51
C CYS A 489 10.10 20.65 -13.50
N GLY A 490 9.30 21.67 -13.12
CA GLY A 490 8.26 22.23 -13.99
C GLY A 490 7.08 21.31 -14.26
N CYS A 491 6.81 20.33 -13.38
CA CYS A 491 5.80 19.29 -13.55
C CYS A 491 4.53 19.63 -12.74
N ALA A 492 3.39 19.79 -13.41
CA ALA A 492 2.10 20.06 -12.77
C ALA A 492 1.46 18.80 -12.19
N THR A 493 1.70 17.65 -12.82
CA THR A 493 1.14 16.34 -12.47
C THR A 493 2.24 15.30 -12.27
N LEU A 494 1.91 14.17 -11.65
CA LEU A 494 2.83 13.03 -11.55
C LEU A 494 3.09 12.36 -12.92
N ASP A 495 2.16 12.48 -13.87
CA ASP A 495 2.36 12.03 -15.24
C ASP A 495 3.42 12.89 -15.95
N ASP A 496 3.39 14.22 -15.75
CA ASP A 496 4.45 15.09 -16.26
C ASP A 496 5.81 14.69 -15.69
N MET A 497 5.87 14.40 -14.39
CA MET A 497 7.09 13.98 -13.73
C MET A 497 7.68 12.68 -14.30
N ARG A 498 6.83 11.70 -14.62
CA ARG A 498 7.23 10.44 -15.28
C ARG A 498 7.73 10.64 -16.71
N ASN A 499 7.22 11.64 -17.42
CA ASN A 499 7.48 11.83 -18.84
C ASN A 499 8.52 12.91 -19.16
N LEU A 500 8.72 13.87 -18.27
CA LEU A 500 9.51 15.07 -18.54
C LEU A 500 10.74 15.22 -17.64
N ALA A 501 10.71 14.66 -16.42
CA ALA A 501 11.83 14.81 -15.50
C ALA A 501 13.06 14.04 -15.98
N GLU A 502 14.22 14.68 -15.91
CA GLU A 502 15.51 14.12 -16.32
C GLU A 502 16.37 13.79 -15.10
N PHE A 503 17.21 12.78 -15.24
CA PHE A 503 18.15 12.36 -14.20
C PHE A 503 19.59 12.70 -14.61
N VAL A 504 20.39 13.02 -13.59
CA VAL A 504 21.84 13.03 -13.67
C VAL A 504 22.40 11.98 -12.70
N GLU A 505 23.36 11.20 -13.16
CA GLU A 505 24.13 10.30 -12.29
C GLU A 505 25.16 11.10 -11.52
N ILE A 506 25.27 10.84 -10.21
CA ILE A 506 26.21 11.50 -9.31
C ILE A 506 27.23 10.52 -8.72
N THR A 507 28.33 11.05 -8.25
CA THR A 507 29.37 10.28 -7.56
C THR A 507 29.12 10.23 -6.05
N THR A 508 29.93 9.43 -5.33
CA THR A 508 29.95 9.43 -3.85
C THR A 508 30.28 10.82 -3.28
N ALA A 509 31.05 11.65 -4.00
CA ALA A 509 31.29 13.04 -3.61
C ALA A 509 30.01 13.90 -3.75
N GLY A 510 29.24 13.69 -4.83
CA GLY A 510 27.98 14.40 -5.05
C GLY A 510 26.90 14.05 -4.01
N ILE A 511 26.83 12.80 -3.53
CA ILE A 511 25.89 12.47 -2.45
C ILE A 511 26.31 13.12 -1.13
N ARG A 512 27.61 13.21 -0.81
CA ARG A 512 28.09 13.93 0.38
C ARG A 512 27.77 15.41 0.31
N GLU A 513 27.98 16.06 -0.85
CA GLU A 513 27.60 17.44 -1.09
C GLU A 513 26.10 17.69 -0.93
N SER A 514 25.26 16.67 -1.23
CA SER A 514 23.80 16.76 -1.10
C SER A 514 23.31 16.73 0.35
N HIS A 515 24.09 16.19 1.27
CA HIS A 515 23.79 16.20 2.70
C HIS A 515 24.38 17.46 3.36
N VAL A 516 23.80 17.82 4.52
CA VAL A 516 24.34 18.90 5.35
C VAL A 516 25.80 18.59 5.70
N HIS A 517 26.71 19.53 5.39
CA HIS A 517 28.14 19.41 5.64
C HIS A 517 28.71 20.75 6.14
N ASP A 518 29.85 20.70 6.79
CA ASP A 518 30.60 21.87 7.32
C ASP A 518 29.83 22.73 8.35
N VAL A 519 28.72 22.22 8.91
CA VAL A 519 27.94 22.89 9.95
C VAL A 519 27.47 21.90 11.02
N GLN A 520 27.29 22.38 12.23
CA GLN A 520 26.66 21.61 13.30
C GLN A 520 25.16 21.93 13.36
N ILE A 521 24.29 20.90 13.24
CA ILE A 521 22.85 21.08 13.35
C ILE A 521 22.52 21.45 14.80
N THR A 522 21.95 22.64 15.00
CA THR A 522 21.46 23.09 16.31
C THR A 522 19.96 22.90 16.50
N LYS A 523 19.22 22.78 15.39
CA LYS A 523 17.78 22.49 15.37
C LYS A 523 17.47 21.57 14.18
N GLU A 524 16.99 20.37 14.47
CA GLU A 524 16.59 19.40 13.43
C GLU A 524 15.41 19.91 12.61
N ALA A 525 15.44 19.68 11.29
CA ALA A 525 14.30 19.86 10.42
C ALA A 525 13.36 18.63 10.51
N PRO A 526 12.03 18.82 10.41
CA PRO A 526 11.08 17.70 10.57
C PRO A 526 11.19 16.65 9.45
N ASN A 527 11.79 17.00 8.31
CA ASN A 527 11.92 16.19 7.10
C ASN A 527 13.37 15.79 6.77
N TYR A 528 14.34 16.16 7.61
CA TYR A 528 15.75 15.82 7.44
C TYR A 528 16.37 15.39 8.77
N ARG A 529 17.07 14.26 8.74
CA ARG A 529 17.92 13.78 9.85
C ARG A 529 19.27 13.40 9.28
N ALA A 530 20.33 13.83 9.95
CA ALA A 530 21.65 13.28 9.70
C ALA A 530 21.69 11.87 10.33
N ASP A 531 22.09 10.87 9.55
CA ASP A 531 22.28 9.48 10.02
C ASP A 531 23.54 9.39 10.88
#